data_c5aaece2f676ad2445f678b691141f28
#
_entry.id   c5aaece2f676ad2445f678b691141f28
#
_cell.length_a   1.000
_cell.length_b   1.000
_cell.length_c   1.000
_cell.angle_alpha   90.00
_cell.angle_beta   90.00
_cell.angle_gamma   90.00
#
_symmetry.space_group_name_H-M   'P 1'
#
loop_
_entity.id
_entity.type
_entity.pdbx_description
1 polymer ?
#
loop_
_entity_poly.entity_id
_entity_poly.type
_entity_poly.pdbx_seq_one_letter_code
_entity_poly.pdbx_strand_id
1 'polypeptide(L)'
;MSLWLVLGAALAVAGVVVVALPFLREPTPESDALHELDAAERERLEAEEARDRALAALKELEADHRAGRISDEDYRAVVGILRRDAAEALRELDRVRAMTQEGTRTEGAKSA
;
A
#
# COMPACT_ATOMS: atom_id res chain seq x y z
N MET A 1 2.43 29.00 19.46
CA MET A 1 1.85 29.35 18.15
C MET A 1 2.72 28.97 16.96
N SER A 2 4.04 29.15 17.04
CA SER A 2 4.96 28.77 15.95
C SER A 2 5.06 27.28 15.68
N LEU A 3 4.80 26.42 16.67
CA LEU A 3 4.86 24.97 16.54
C LEU A 3 3.77 24.42 15.60
N TRP A 4 2.57 24.95 15.68
CA TRP A 4 1.45 24.56 14.83
C TRP A 4 1.65 24.97 13.37
N LEU A 5 2.22 26.17 13.17
CA LEU A 5 2.57 26.68 11.85
C LEU A 5 3.68 25.85 11.20
N VAL A 6 4.69 25.46 11.99
CA VAL A 6 5.79 24.61 11.52
C VAL A 6 5.27 23.22 11.15
N LEU A 7 4.38 22.65 11.96
CA LEU A 7 3.77 21.35 11.69
C LEU A 7 2.92 21.38 10.42
N GLY A 8 2.11 22.43 10.25
CA GLY A 8 1.30 22.61 9.04
C GLY A 8 2.15 22.80 7.80
N ALA A 9 3.22 23.58 7.89
CA ALA A 9 4.16 23.77 6.79
C ALA A 9 4.90 22.48 6.42
N ALA A 10 5.33 21.71 7.42
CA ALA A 10 6.00 20.43 7.20
C ALA A 10 5.08 19.43 6.49
N LEU A 11 3.81 19.36 6.90
CA LEU A 11 2.80 18.50 6.26
C LEU A 11 2.49 18.93 4.82
N ALA A 12 2.41 20.23 4.57
CA ALA A 12 2.20 20.78 3.24
C ALA A 12 3.36 20.46 2.31
N VAL A 13 4.60 20.61 2.78
CA VAL A 13 5.80 20.26 2.01
C VAL A 13 5.87 18.77 1.73
N ALA A 14 5.58 17.94 2.72
CA ALA A 14 5.52 16.48 2.54
C ALA A 14 4.48 16.09 1.49
N GLY A 15 3.29 16.72 1.52
CA GLY A 15 2.25 16.48 0.53
C GLY A 15 2.68 16.87 -0.88
N VAL A 16 3.33 18.01 -1.04
CA VAL A 16 3.84 18.48 -2.34
C VAL A 16 4.94 17.55 -2.87
N VAL A 17 5.83 17.08 -2.00
CA VAL A 17 6.91 16.15 -2.38
C VAL A 17 6.31 14.82 -2.87
N VAL A 18 5.33 14.28 -2.17
CA VAL A 18 4.67 13.02 -2.55
C VAL A 18 3.96 13.15 -3.91
N VAL A 19 3.31 14.29 -4.17
CA VAL A 19 2.62 14.54 -5.44
C VAL A 19 3.60 14.85 -6.56
N ALA A 20 4.69 15.58 -6.27
CA ALA A 20 5.68 15.99 -7.27
C ALA A 20 6.64 14.87 -7.69
N LEU A 21 6.91 13.89 -6.80
CA LEU A 21 7.82 12.78 -7.07
C LEU A 21 7.51 12.02 -8.36
N PRO A 22 6.26 11.64 -8.67
CA PRO A 22 5.97 10.96 -9.94
C PRO A 22 6.15 11.85 -11.17
N PHE A 23 6.07 13.17 -11.04
CA PHE A 23 6.29 14.12 -12.15
C PHE A 23 7.78 14.40 -12.43
N LEU A 24 8.64 14.23 -11.42
CA LEU A 24 10.08 14.41 -11.56
C LEU A 24 10.79 13.21 -12.22
N ARG A 25 10.13 12.08 -12.28
CA ARG A 25 10.62 10.92 -13.03
C ARG A 25 10.13 11.00 -14.45
N GLU A 26 10.92 11.64 -15.32
CA GLU A 26 10.67 11.60 -16.75
C GLU A 26 10.86 10.18 -17.28
N PRO A 27 9.87 9.63 -17.99
CA PRO A 27 10.04 8.34 -18.63
C PRO A 27 11.08 8.45 -19.74
N THR A 28 12.19 7.75 -19.60
CA THR A 28 13.14 7.56 -20.69
C THR A 28 12.50 6.67 -21.77
N PRO A 29 12.51 7.08 -23.04
CA PRO A 29 11.78 6.35 -24.09
C PRO A 29 12.35 4.98 -24.48
N GLU A 30 13.29 4.45 -23.70
CA GLU A 30 14.09 3.29 -24.16
C GLU A 30 13.47 1.91 -23.98
N SER A 31 12.33 1.75 -23.34
CA SER A 31 11.55 0.51 -23.46
C SER A 31 10.24 0.57 -22.71
N ASP A 32 9.16 0.64 -23.45
CA ASP A 32 7.81 0.51 -22.93
C ASP A 32 7.62 -0.81 -22.18
N ALA A 33 8.30 -1.88 -22.60
CA ALA A 33 8.26 -3.19 -21.96
C ALA A 33 8.90 -3.19 -20.55
N LEU A 34 10.05 -2.53 -20.38
CA LEU A 34 10.69 -2.37 -19.07
C LEU A 34 9.88 -1.48 -18.13
N HIS A 35 9.23 -0.46 -18.68
CA HIS A 35 8.33 0.41 -17.93
C HIS A 35 7.09 -0.32 -17.43
N GLU A 36 6.54 -1.21 -18.26
CA GLU A 36 5.39 -2.05 -17.87
C GLU A 36 5.76 -3.04 -16.77
N LEU A 37 6.93 -3.66 -16.85
CA LEU A 37 7.46 -4.55 -15.83
C LEU A 37 7.72 -3.82 -14.52
N ASP A 38 8.34 -2.63 -14.58
CA ASP A 38 8.57 -1.78 -13.42
C ASP A 38 7.28 -1.31 -12.78
N ALA A 39 6.28 -0.96 -13.61
CA ALA A 39 4.95 -0.57 -13.11
C ALA A 39 4.24 -1.72 -12.42
N ALA A 40 4.28 -2.93 -12.99
CA ALA A 40 3.70 -4.14 -12.41
C ALA A 40 4.39 -4.51 -11.09
N GLU A 41 5.71 -4.45 -11.05
CA GLU A 41 6.49 -4.72 -9.85
C GLU A 41 6.19 -3.70 -8.74
N ARG A 42 6.07 -2.44 -9.11
CA ARG A 42 5.72 -1.36 -8.20
C ARG A 42 4.32 -1.55 -7.61
N GLU A 43 3.35 -1.90 -8.43
CA GLU A 43 1.98 -2.20 -8.02
C GLU A 43 1.94 -3.38 -7.04
N ARG A 44 2.71 -4.41 -7.30
CA ARG A 44 2.86 -5.55 -6.43
C ARG A 44 3.46 -5.18 -5.07
N LEU A 45 4.53 -4.38 -5.06
CA LEU A 45 5.17 -3.90 -3.84
C LEU A 45 4.22 -3.03 -3.01
N GLU A 46 3.48 -2.14 -3.66
CA GLU A 46 2.46 -1.31 -2.99
C GLU A 46 1.36 -2.16 -2.36
N ALA A 47 0.92 -3.19 -3.05
CA ALA A 47 -0.08 -4.12 -2.53
C ALA A 47 0.46 -4.93 -1.34
N GLU A 48 1.70 -5.38 -1.39
CA GLU A 48 2.37 -6.07 -0.28
C GLU A 48 2.54 -5.17 0.94
N GLU A 49 2.95 -3.93 0.74
CA GLU A 49 3.07 -2.93 1.81
C GLU A 49 1.72 -2.58 2.44
N ALA A 50 0.68 -2.46 1.64
CA ALA A 50 -0.68 -2.20 2.12
C ALA A 50 -1.18 -3.36 3.00
N ARG A 51 -0.93 -4.60 2.57
CA ARG A 51 -1.23 -5.79 3.37
C ARG A 51 -0.47 -5.78 4.68
N ASP A 52 0.82 -5.54 4.65
CA ASP A 52 1.68 -5.55 5.84
C ASP A 52 1.25 -4.48 6.84
N ARG A 53 0.89 -3.29 6.37
CA ARG A 53 0.37 -2.21 7.22
C ARG A 53 -0.97 -2.58 7.86
N ALA A 54 -1.87 -3.17 7.10
CA ALA A 54 -3.18 -3.57 7.60
C ALA A 54 -3.07 -4.68 8.66
N LEU A 55 -2.21 -5.66 8.42
CA LEU A 55 -1.95 -6.74 9.39
C LEU A 55 -1.23 -6.23 10.64
N ALA A 56 -0.29 -5.31 10.49
CA ALA A 56 0.41 -4.68 11.61
C ALA A 56 -0.57 -3.87 12.48
N ALA A 57 -1.49 -3.14 11.87
CA ALA A 57 -2.52 -2.38 12.59
C ALA A 57 -3.44 -3.30 13.41
N LEU A 58 -3.85 -4.43 12.84
CA LEU A 58 -4.64 -5.45 13.56
C LEU A 58 -3.87 -6.03 14.75
N LYS A 59 -2.61 -6.37 14.53
CA LYS A 59 -1.74 -6.92 15.57
C LYS A 59 -1.53 -5.95 16.72
N GLU A 60 -1.33 -4.67 16.40
CA GLU A 60 -1.18 -3.61 17.39
C GLU A 60 -2.47 -3.41 18.19
N LEU A 61 -3.62 -3.41 17.53
CA LEU A 61 -4.92 -3.30 18.18
C LEU A 61 -5.16 -4.48 19.16
N GLU A 62 -4.85 -5.70 18.74
CA GLU A 62 -4.95 -6.88 19.58
C GLU A 62 -4.03 -6.81 20.80
N ALA A 63 -2.79 -6.33 20.61
CA ALA A 63 -1.84 -6.14 21.69
C ALA A 63 -2.33 -5.10 22.71
N ASP A 64 -2.88 -3.98 22.23
CA ASP A 64 -3.44 -2.93 23.07
C ASP A 64 -4.66 -3.41 23.85
N HIS A 65 -5.49 -4.23 23.23
CA HIS A 65 -6.64 -4.83 23.88
C HIS A 65 -6.21 -5.81 24.99
N ARG A 66 -5.23 -6.66 24.74
CA ARG A 66 -4.68 -7.57 25.75
C ARG A 66 -4.02 -6.84 26.91
N ALA A 67 -3.38 -5.72 26.65
CA ALA A 67 -2.74 -4.88 27.66
C ALA A 67 -3.74 -4.04 28.47
N GLY A 68 -5.01 -4.07 28.12
CA GLY A 68 -6.06 -3.30 28.79
C GLY A 68 -6.04 -1.81 28.47
N ARG A 69 -5.34 -1.40 27.43
CA ARG A 69 -5.26 0.00 26.98
C ARG A 69 -6.50 0.44 26.22
N ILE A 70 -7.25 -0.49 25.66
CA ILE A 70 -8.45 -0.24 24.89
C ILE A 70 -9.59 -1.05 25.53
N SER A 71 -10.77 -0.42 25.69
CA SER A 71 -11.97 -1.08 26.18
C SER A 71 -12.50 -2.10 25.17
N ASP A 72 -13.28 -3.06 25.65
CA ASP A 72 -13.92 -4.07 24.80
C ASP A 72 -14.84 -3.44 23.75
N GLU A 73 -15.55 -2.37 24.11
CA GLU A 73 -16.42 -1.64 23.18
C GLU A 73 -15.64 -0.97 22.06
N ASP A 74 -14.55 -0.27 22.40
CA ASP A 74 -13.70 0.40 21.44
C ASP A 74 -12.99 -0.63 20.54
N TYR A 75 -12.54 -1.73 21.11
CA TYR A 75 -11.95 -2.83 20.35
C TYR A 75 -12.92 -3.37 19.29
N ARG A 76 -14.15 -3.66 19.67
CA ARG A 76 -15.18 -4.17 18.74
C ARG A 76 -15.51 -3.17 17.63
N ALA A 77 -15.53 -1.89 17.96
CA ALA A 77 -15.80 -0.83 16.97
C ALA A 77 -14.71 -0.74 15.92
N VAL A 78 -13.45 -0.87 16.31
CA VAL A 78 -12.28 -0.68 15.43
C VAL A 78 -11.87 -1.97 14.73
N VAL A 79 -11.97 -3.12 15.40
CA VAL A 79 -11.51 -4.40 14.84
C VAL A 79 -12.23 -4.78 13.55
N GLY A 80 -13.52 -4.48 13.46
CA GLY A 80 -14.29 -4.75 12.23
C GLY A 80 -13.78 -3.97 11.04
N ILE A 81 -13.43 -2.69 11.25
CA ILE A 81 -12.87 -1.82 10.21
C ILE A 81 -11.50 -2.33 9.77
N LEU A 82 -10.63 -2.65 10.73
CA LEU A 82 -9.27 -3.14 10.43
C LEU A 82 -9.27 -4.50 9.73
N ARG A 83 -10.19 -5.39 10.10
CA ARG A 83 -10.36 -6.67 9.41
C ARG A 83 -10.83 -6.50 7.98
N ARG A 84 -11.71 -5.56 7.73
CA ARG A 84 -12.17 -5.22 6.39
C ARG A 84 -11.03 -4.67 5.56
N ASP A 85 -10.25 -3.75 6.10
CA ASP A 85 -9.08 -3.17 5.42
C ASP A 85 -8.05 -4.24 5.08
N ALA A 86 -7.78 -5.15 6.00
CA ALA A 86 -6.88 -6.28 5.78
C ALA A 86 -7.40 -7.22 4.68
N ALA A 87 -8.69 -7.51 4.68
CA ALA A 87 -9.31 -8.34 3.65
C ALA A 87 -9.23 -7.69 2.27
N GLU A 88 -9.47 -6.39 2.18
CA GLU A 88 -9.34 -5.64 0.93
C GLU A 88 -7.89 -5.63 0.43
N ALA A 89 -6.93 -5.42 1.33
CA ALA A 89 -5.51 -5.45 0.98
C ALA A 89 -5.08 -6.82 0.47
N LEU A 90 -5.55 -7.89 1.09
CA LEU A 90 -5.29 -9.26 0.64
C LEU A 90 -5.90 -9.57 -0.72
N ARG A 91 -7.12 -9.11 -0.97
CA ARG A 91 -7.79 -9.26 -2.28
C ARG A 91 -7.04 -8.51 -3.36
N GLU A 92 -6.60 -7.30 -3.08
CA GLU A 92 -5.83 -6.50 -4.02
C GLU A 92 -4.50 -7.16 -4.36
N LEU A 93 -3.81 -7.70 -3.37
CA LEU A 93 -2.57 -8.44 -3.57
C LEU A 93 -2.79 -9.69 -4.42
N ASP A 94 -3.86 -10.45 -4.16
CA ASP A 94 -4.22 -11.63 -4.95
C ASP A 94 -4.54 -11.26 -6.39
N ARG A 95 -5.24 -10.14 -6.60
CA ARG A 95 -5.56 -9.62 -7.93
C ARG A 95 -4.29 -9.26 -8.70
N VAL A 96 -3.37 -8.55 -8.07
CA VAL A 96 -2.10 -8.14 -8.69
C VAL A 96 -1.24 -9.36 -9.03
N ARG A 97 -1.17 -10.34 -8.13
CA ARG A 97 -0.44 -11.59 -8.36
C ARG A 97 -1.03 -12.41 -9.51
N ALA A 98 -2.36 -12.48 -9.59
CA ALA A 98 -3.05 -13.19 -10.67
C ALA A 98 -2.77 -12.55 -12.03
N MET A 99 -2.78 -11.23 -12.12
CA MET A 99 -2.45 -10.49 -13.34
C MET A 99 -1.02 -10.73 -13.79
N THR A 100 -0.08 -10.77 -12.85
CA THR A 100 1.33 -11.04 -13.13
C THR A 100 1.52 -12.47 -13.66
N GLN A 101 0.83 -13.45 -13.08
CA GLN A 101 0.89 -14.85 -13.52
C GLN A 101 0.29 -15.04 -14.91
N GLU A 102 -0.81 -14.36 -15.22
CA GLU A 102 -1.42 -14.41 -16.55
C GLU A 102 -0.51 -13.83 -17.61
N GLY A 103 0.13 -12.70 -17.34
CA GLY A 103 1.11 -12.10 -18.23
C GLY A 103 2.27 -13.04 -18.56
N THR A 104 2.82 -13.68 -17.56
CA THR A 104 3.91 -14.65 -17.72
C THR A 104 3.47 -15.89 -18.49
N ARG A 105 2.25 -16.34 -18.27
CA ARG A 105 1.68 -17.51 -18.94
C ARG A 105 1.45 -17.26 -20.42
N THR A 106 0.99 -16.06 -20.76
CA THR A 106 0.75 -15.66 -22.15
C THR A 106 2.05 -15.52 -22.95
N GLU A 107 3.10 -14.99 -22.31
CA GLU A 107 4.42 -14.91 -22.93
C GLU A 107 5.06 -16.28 -23.14
N GLY A 108 4.93 -17.18 -22.17
CA GLY A 108 5.40 -18.55 -22.29
C GLY A 108 4.71 -19.34 -23.38
N ALA A 109 3.40 -19.11 -23.60
CA ALA A 109 2.64 -19.74 -24.66
C ALA A 109 3.00 -19.21 -26.06
N LYS A 110 3.46 -17.96 -26.15
CA LYS A 110 3.86 -17.33 -27.42
C LYS A 110 5.24 -17.74 -27.90
N SER A 111 6.11 -18.16 -26.99
CA SER A 111 7.47 -18.62 -27.32
C SER A 111 7.59 -20.12 -27.61
N ALA A 112 6.52 -20.84 -27.48
CA ALA A 112 6.42 -22.24 -27.88
C ALA A 112 5.69 -22.36 -29.21
#